data_35695baed153d702b298137f30245d85
#
_entry.id   35695baed153d702b298137f30245d85
#
_cell.length_a   1.000
_cell.length_b   1.000
_cell.length_c   1.000
_cell.angle_alpha   90.00
_cell.angle_beta   90.00
_cell.angle_gamma   90.00
#
_symmetry.space_group_name_H-M   'P 1'
#
loop_
_entity.id
_entity.type
_entity.pdbx_description
1 polymer ?
#
loop_
_entity_poly.entity_id
_entity_poly.type
_entity_poly.pdbx_seq_one_letter_code
_entity_poly.pdbx_strand_id
1 'polypeptide(L)'
;MAITNGNVGSGQTVDVLTVPAGKTYAITSVLITNTGSEDPTGGQDSRFYLYAVTGSYTANNSMIVNNAVLPGAETFTLDTEKLVLAENDKLKVSVSGTNSASVVVSYLEV
;
A
#
# COMPACT_ATOMS: atom_id res chain seq x y z
N MET A 1 -6.11 3.50 17.98
CA MET A 1 -5.87 3.45 16.53
C MET A 1 -4.63 4.25 16.19
N ALA A 2 -3.82 3.75 15.32
CA ALA A 2 -2.61 4.42 14.88
C ALA A 2 -2.60 4.58 13.36
N ILE A 3 -1.81 5.52 12.86
CA ILE A 3 -1.67 5.81 11.44
C ILE A 3 -0.18 5.87 11.14
N THR A 4 0.21 5.24 10.04
CA THR A 4 1.53 5.45 9.44
C THR A 4 1.35 5.92 8.00
N ASN A 5 2.33 6.66 7.50
CA ASN A 5 2.27 7.16 6.13
C ASN A 5 3.65 7.09 5.48
N GLY A 6 3.66 7.18 4.16
CA GLY A 6 4.87 7.19 3.38
C GLY A 6 4.60 7.58 1.94
N ASN A 7 5.67 7.75 1.19
CA ASN A 7 5.61 8.03 -0.24
C ASN A 7 6.38 6.93 -0.98
N VAL A 8 5.75 6.38 -2.01
CA VAL A 8 6.37 5.37 -2.87
C VAL A 8 6.62 6.00 -4.23
N GLY A 9 7.88 6.17 -4.57
CA GLY A 9 8.27 6.73 -5.86
C GLY A 9 7.99 5.78 -7.01
N SER A 10 7.83 6.32 -8.20
CA SER A 10 7.69 5.51 -9.42
C SER A 10 8.91 4.59 -9.57
N GLY A 11 8.66 3.32 -9.80
CA GLY A 11 9.70 2.30 -9.90
C GLY A 11 10.20 1.76 -8.57
N GLN A 12 9.61 2.16 -7.45
CA GLN A 12 10.01 1.73 -6.11
C GLN A 12 9.04 0.73 -5.51
N THR A 13 9.57 -0.08 -4.60
CA THR A 13 8.79 -0.95 -3.71
C THR A 13 9.20 -0.62 -2.28
N VAL A 14 8.25 -0.28 -1.44
CA VAL A 14 8.51 0.20 -0.08
C VAL A 14 7.72 -0.63 0.93
N ASP A 15 8.36 -0.97 2.05
CA ASP A 15 7.67 -1.51 3.21
C ASP A 15 6.96 -0.34 3.92
N VAL A 16 5.66 -0.21 3.70
CA VAL A 16 4.91 0.91 4.30
C VAL A 16 4.53 0.64 5.74
N LEU A 17 4.55 -0.60 6.15
CA LEU A 17 4.34 -1.01 7.54
C LEU A 17 5.08 -2.32 7.79
N THR A 18 5.82 -2.38 8.88
CA THR A 18 6.42 -3.60 9.40
C THR A 18 5.98 -3.76 10.86
N VAL A 19 5.38 -4.90 11.18
CA VAL A 19 4.90 -5.15 12.55
C VAL A 19 6.09 -5.51 13.43
N PRO A 20 6.31 -4.76 14.53
CA PRO A 20 7.43 -5.04 15.45
C PRO A 20 7.30 -6.39 16.13
N ALA A 21 8.42 -6.88 16.65
CA ALA A 21 8.44 -8.10 17.45
C ALA A 21 7.51 -7.98 18.67
N GLY A 22 6.76 -9.03 18.95
CA GLY A 22 5.83 -9.10 20.07
C GLY A 22 4.50 -8.38 19.84
N LYS A 23 4.23 -7.88 18.64
CA LYS A 23 3.00 -7.15 18.35
C LYS A 23 2.18 -7.82 17.26
N THR A 24 0.89 -7.49 17.24
CA THR A 24 -0.06 -7.93 16.21
C THR A 24 -0.90 -6.71 15.84
N TYR A 25 -1.01 -6.43 14.56
CA TYR A 25 -1.76 -5.28 14.04
C TYR A 25 -2.95 -5.74 13.20
N ALA A 26 -4.12 -5.19 13.50
CA ALA A 26 -5.27 -5.29 12.61
C ALA A 26 -5.30 -4.05 11.71
N ILE A 27 -5.22 -4.25 10.42
CA ILE A 27 -5.24 -3.17 9.44
C ILE A 27 -6.68 -2.74 9.24
N THR A 28 -6.98 -1.46 9.46
CA THR A 28 -8.34 -0.94 9.32
C THR A 28 -8.56 -0.24 7.99
N SER A 29 -7.55 0.39 7.43
CA SER A 29 -7.65 0.95 6.07
C SER A 29 -6.28 1.13 5.45
N VAL A 30 -6.24 1.10 4.12
CA VAL A 30 -5.08 1.49 3.30
C VAL A 30 -5.57 2.47 2.24
N LEU A 31 -4.98 3.65 2.20
CA LEU A 31 -5.27 4.68 1.21
C LEU A 31 -4.03 4.90 0.36
N ILE A 32 -4.18 4.77 -0.95
CA ILE A 32 -3.08 4.96 -1.89
C ILE A 32 -3.51 6.04 -2.89
N THR A 33 -2.82 7.18 -2.87
CA THR A 33 -3.19 8.36 -3.67
C THR A 33 -2.10 8.68 -4.69
N ASN A 34 -2.48 8.80 -5.95
CA ASN A 34 -1.60 9.31 -6.99
C ASN A 34 -1.37 10.81 -6.74
N THR A 35 -0.11 11.20 -6.54
CA THR A 35 0.25 12.58 -6.20
C THR A 35 0.25 13.54 -7.38
N GLY A 36 0.01 13.03 -8.58
CA GLY A 36 -0.08 13.86 -9.78
C GLY A 36 -1.39 14.59 -9.90
N SER A 37 -1.49 15.43 -10.94
CA SER A 37 -2.69 16.20 -11.25
C SER A 37 -3.72 15.33 -11.97
N GLU A 38 -4.98 15.70 -11.86
CA GLU A 38 -6.04 15.09 -12.65
C GLU A 38 -5.76 15.27 -14.14
N ASP A 39 -5.87 14.19 -14.91
CA ASP A 39 -5.68 14.20 -16.35
C ASP A 39 -6.58 13.15 -17.01
N PRO A 40 -7.67 13.56 -17.67
CA PRO A 40 -8.61 12.63 -18.29
C PRO A 40 -8.01 11.86 -19.47
N THR A 41 -6.84 12.26 -19.99
CA THR A 41 -6.19 11.57 -21.11
C THR A 41 -5.34 10.38 -20.66
N GLY A 42 -5.16 10.19 -19.34
CA GLY A 42 -4.35 9.11 -18.80
C GLY A 42 -2.86 9.40 -18.71
N GLY A 43 -2.42 10.63 -19.03
CA GLY A 43 -1.01 11.00 -18.99
C GLY A 43 -0.41 11.07 -17.59
N GLN A 44 -1.25 11.07 -16.56
CA GLN A 44 -0.84 11.09 -15.16
C GLN A 44 -1.13 9.77 -14.45
N ASP A 45 -1.43 8.71 -15.17
CA ASP A 45 -1.71 7.40 -14.56
C ASP A 45 -0.45 6.81 -13.95
N SER A 46 -0.63 6.19 -12.81
CA SER A 46 0.33 5.25 -12.23
C SER A 46 -0.33 3.89 -12.07
N ARG A 47 0.46 2.87 -11.81
CA ARG A 47 -0.02 1.54 -11.48
C ARG A 47 0.59 1.13 -10.16
N PHE A 48 -0.14 0.33 -9.40
CA PHE A 48 0.37 -0.09 -8.11
C PHE A 48 0.06 -1.56 -7.83
N TYR A 49 0.88 -2.10 -6.93
CA TYR A 49 0.68 -3.41 -6.33
C TYR A 49 0.63 -3.22 -4.82
N LEU A 50 -0.20 -3.98 -4.16
CA LEU A 50 -0.26 -4.02 -2.70
C LEU A 50 -0.03 -5.47 -2.26
N TYR A 51 0.89 -5.66 -1.32
CA TYR A 51 1.26 -6.98 -0.81
C TYR A 51 1.12 -7.05 0.70
N ALA A 52 0.59 -8.15 1.21
CA ALA A 52 0.71 -8.52 2.61
C ALA A 52 1.70 -9.69 2.70
N VAL A 53 2.84 -9.44 3.33
CA VAL A 53 3.96 -10.37 3.31
C VAL A 53 4.14 -10.99 4.68
N THR A 54 4.14 -12.32 4.73
CA THR A 54 4.47 -13.09 5.93
C THR A 54 5.64 -14.02 5.59
N GLY A 55 6.70 -13.96 6.40
CA GLY A 55 7.91 -14.73 6.13
C GLY A 55 8.66 -14.23 4.90
N SER A 56 9.05 -15.14 4.02
CA SER A 56 9.78 -14.80 2.79
C SER A 56 8.85 -14.16 1.78
N TYR A 57 9.29 -13.04 1.20
CA TYR A 57 8.52 -12.34 0.18
C TYR A 57 8.58 -13.07 -1.15
N THR A 58 7.41 -13.42 -1.69
CA THR A 58 7.23 -13.75 -3.09
C THR A 58 6.01 -12.99 -3.59
N ALA A 59 6.14 -12.29 -4.72
CA ALA A 59 5.07 -11.45 -5.23
C ALA A 59 3.78 -12.25 -5.45
N ASN A 60 3.89 -13.43 -6.04
CA ASN A 60 2.70 -14.23 -6.39
C ASN A 60 1.92 -14.76 -5.18
N ASN A 61 2.56 -14.87 -4.01
CA ASN A 61 1.93 -15.42 -2.81
C ASN A 61 1.43 -14.35 -1.85
N SER A 62 1.75 -13.09 -2.10
CA SER A 62 1.50 -11.99 -1.14
C SER A 62 0.58 -10.91 -1.69
N MET A 63 0.11 -11.05 -2.90
CA MET A 63 -0.55 -9.99 -3.66
C MET A 63 -1.99 -9.77 -3.21
N ILE A 64 -2.32 -8.54 -2.82
CA ILE A 64 -3.70 -8.11 -2.56
C ILE A 64 -4.23 -7.38 -3.78
N VAL A 65 -3.43 -6.48 -4.36
CA VAL A 65 -3.79 -5.74 -5.57
C VAL A 65 -2.70 -5.98 -6.61
N ASN A 66 -3.12 -6.37 -7.80
CA ASN A 66 -2.23 -6.72 -8.89
C ASN A 66 -2.28 -5.67 -10.00
N ASN A 67 -1.30 -4.78 -10.02
CA ASN A 67 -1.08 -3.85 -11.13
C ASN A 67 -2.33 -3.02 -11.50
N ALA A 68 -3.00 -2.49 -10.50
CA ALA A 68 -4.19 -1.66 -10.73
C ALA A 68 -3.80 -0.27 -11.22
N VAL A 69 -4.60 0.27 -12.11
CA VAL A 69 -4.42 1.66 -12.60
C VAL A 69 -4.91 2.63 -11.53
N LEU A 70 -4.09 3.63 -11.25
CA LEU A 70 -4.43 4.72 -10.34
C LEU A 70 -4.26 6.04 -11.09
N PRO A 71 -5.34 6.62 -11.59
CA PRO A 71 -5.28 7.89 -12.31
C PRO A 71 -4.77 9.03 -11.44
N GLY A 72 -4.22 10.07 -12.08
CA GLY A 72 -3.73 11.25 -11.38
C GLY A 72 -4.78 11.85 -10.47
N ALA A 73 -4.39 12.24 -9.27
CA ALA A 73 -5.21 12.83 -8.21
C ALA A 73 -6.24 11.89 -7.59
N GLU A 74 -6.32 10.62 -7.99
CA GLU A 74 -7.28 9.68 -7.43
C GLU A 74 -6.69 8.87 -6.28
N THR A 75 -7.55 8.35 -5.43
CA THR A 75 -7.20 7.54 -4.27
C THR A 75 -7.85 6.16 -4.37
N PHE A 76 -7.04 5.11 -4.23
CA PHE A 76 -7.53 3.77 -3.97
C PHE A 76 -7.75 3.61 -2.47
N THR A 77 -8.89 3.06 -2.08
CA THR A 77 -9.22 2.82 -0.68
C THR A 77 -9.46 1.34 -0.45
N LEU A 78 -8.75 0.76 0.49
CA LEU A 78 -9.00 -0.57 1.00
C LEU A 78 -9.47 -0.46 2.44
N ASP A 79 -10.76 -0.71 2.68
CA ASP A 79 -11.31 -0.84 4.01
C ASP A 79 -11.37 -2.32 4.35
N THR A 80 -10.66 -2.71 5.40
CA THR A 80 -10.65 -4.12 5.78
C THR A 80 -10.72 -4.25 7.29
N GLU A 81 -11.52 -5.22 7.75
CA GLU A 81 -11.59 -5.58 9.16
C GLU A 81 -10.92 -6.91 9.43
N LYS A 82 -10.38 -7.55 8.38
CA LYS A 82 -9.95 -8.94 8.48
C LYS A 82 -8.49 -9.15 8.11
N LEU A 83 -7.75 -8.10 7.79
CA LEU A 83 -6.33 -8.22 7.51
C LEU A 83 -5.58 -8.02 8.82
N VAL A 84 -5.07 -9.11 9.37
CA VAL A 84 -4.31 -9.10 10.63
C VAL A 84 -2.89 -9.52 10.32
N LEU A 85 -1.94 -8.71 10.75
CA LEU A 85 -0.50 -8.95 10.57
C LEU A 85 0.13 -9.27 11.92
N ALA A 86 0.85 -10.37 11.98
CA ALA A 86 1.63 -10.78 13.15
C ALA A 86 3.02 -10.13 13.12
N GLU A 87 3.80 -10.39 14.16
CA GLU A 87 5.16 -9.84 14.23
C GLU A 87 5.98 -10.18 13.00
N ASN A 88 6.76 -9.21 12.54
CA ASN A 88 7.62 -9.27 11.36
C ASN A 88 6.88 -9.33 10.01
N ASP A 89 5.56 -9.41 10.00
CA ASP A 89 4.78 -9.28 8.76
C ASP A 89 4.84 -7.85 8.25
N LYS A 90 4.64 -7.68 6.95
CA LYS A 90 4.78 -6.37 6.30
C LYS A 90 3.64 -6.09 5.34
N LEU A 91 3.32 -4.82 5.18
CA LEU A 91 2.61 -4.31 4.02
C LEU A 91 3.63 -3.66 3.08
N LYS A 92 3.64 -4.09 1.83
CA LYS A 92 4.48 -3.50 0.79
C LYS A 92 3.61 -2.86 -0.28
N VAL A 93 4.08 -1.75 -0.82
CA VAL A 93 3.46 -1.09 -1.98
C VAL A 93 4.53 -0.89 -3.03
N SER A 94 4.23 -1.26 -4.27
CA SER A 94 5.06 -1.03 -5.43
C SER A 94 4.30 -0.10 -6.38
N VAL A 95 4.98 0.90 -6.91
CA VAL A 95 4.37 1.88 -7.82
C VAL A 95 5.20 1.97 -9.08
N SER A 96 4.52 2.05 -10.23
CA SER A 96 5.14 2.31 -11.51
C SER A 96 4.31 3.33 -12.28
N GLY A 97 4.88 3.93 -13.33
CA GLY A 97 4.19 4.90 -14.16
C GLY A 97 4.71 6.31 -13.99
N THR A 98 3.84 7.31 -14.11
CA THR A 98 4.25 8.71 -14.20
C THR A 98 4.56 9.33 -12.86
N ASN A 99 3.77 9.01 -11.82
CA ASN A 99 3.83 9.71 -10.54
C ASN A 99 4.11 8.76 -9.37
N SER A 100 4.58 9.35 -8.27
CA SER A 100 4.64 8.67 -6.98
C SER A 100 3.24 8.50 -6.39
N ALA A 101 3.12 7.67 -5.39
CA ALA A 101 1.90 7.52 -4.62
C ALA A 101 2.16 7.78 -3.14
N SER A 102 1.23 8.49 -2.51
CA SER A 102 1.18 8.64 -1.07
C SER A 102 0.40 7.49 -0.48
N VAL A 103 0.90 6.88 0.58
CA VAL A 103 0.25 5.75 1.24
C VAL A 103 -0.02 6.09 2.68
N VAL A 104 -1.26 5.88 3.12
CA VAL A 104 -1.66 6.06 4.52
C VAL A 104 -2.30 4.78 5.00
N VAL A 105 -1.79 4.22 6.09
CA VAL A 105 -2.28 2.97 6.68
C VAL A 105 -2.77 3.26 8.08
N SER A 106 -4.01 2.87 8.36
CA SER A 106 -4.59 2.90 9.71
C SER A 106 -4.61 1.50 10.28
N TYR A 107 -4.27 1.36 11.56
CA TYR A 107 -4.21 0.05 12.20
C TYR A 107 -4.49 0.13 13.69
N LEU A 108 -4.86 -1.01 14.26
CA LEU A 108 -5.05 -1.21 15.70
C LEU A 108 -4.05 -2.26 16.17
N GLU A 109 -3.43 -2.00 17.31
CA GLU A 109 -2.67 -3.04 18.00
C GLU A 109 -3.66 -3.93 18.76
N VAL A 110 -3.56 -5.21 18.54
CA VAL A 110 -4.46 -6.21 19.15
C VAL A 110 -3.70 -7.26 19.94
#